data_d0687076ac61355a34acaefbcea727fc
#
_entry.id   d0687076ac61355a34acaefbcea727fc
#
_cell.length_a   1.000
_cell.length_b   1.000
_cell.length_c   1.000
_cell.angle_alpha   90.00
_cell.angle_beta   90.00
_cell.angle_gamma   90.00
#
_symmetry.space_group_name_H-M   'P 1'
#
loop_
_entity.id
_entity.type
_entity.pdbx_description
1 polymer ?
#
loop_
_entity_poly.entity_id
_entity_poly.type
_entity_poly.pdbx_seq_one_letter_code
_entity_poly.pdbx_strand_id
1 'polypeptide(L)'
;MNELGNISIRALLIFIDVYETQNFSVVARREGISASQVSRVIHQMEDVLGQQLFYRNTRAIIPTESSHLFIRYARAMTGSMEEARRELNERTLEPSGMVRINAPVFFGQRHVAPALPGLTARYPKLSIELTLTDDYIDPHREPADVIFRIGVLTDSAFHARVFGQQFYHLAASPDYIRRHGMLGSPEELARHKCLVYRGSSGPNQWLLRRHGEEWVHYPVSPLMSSNNAETLLIAALGGMGIVLFPDWLIGDRLKRGELVELLPELDTSIKTEPQHIAAIYPNARHPPLNVRAIIDYYLDAFGSPLYWQSQ
;
A
#
# COMPACT_ATOMS: atom_id res chain seq x y z
N MET A 1 -18.52 -27.78 -30.65
CA MET A 1 -18.78 -26.88 -29.48
C MET A 1 -18.26 -27.61 -28.24
N ASN A 2 -17.26 -27.14 -27.60
CA ASN A 2 -16.47 -27.62 -26.45
C ASN A 2 -15.14 -28.32 -26.71
N GLU A 3 -14.37 -27.88 -27.68
CA GLU A 3 -12.99 -28.36 -27.87
C GLU A 3 -12.03 -27.87 -26.76
N LEU A 4 -12.26 -26.67 -26.18
CA LEU A 4 -11.48 -26.13 -25.06
C LEU A 4 -11.61 -26.93 -23.75
N GLY A 5 -12.67 -27.77 -23.59
CA GLY A 5 -12.87 -28.62 -22.41
C GLY A 5 -11.82 -29.72 -22.22
N ASN A 6 -10.94 -29.92 -23.18
CA ASN A 6 -9.91 -30.97 -23.15
C ASN A 6 -8.54 -30.49 -22.60
N ILE A 7 -8.36 -29.21 -22.30
CA ILE A 7 -7.14 -28.71 -21.67
C ILE A 7 -7.33 -28.69 -20.14
N SER A 8 -6.70 -29.65 -19.46
CA SER A 8 -6.74 -29.70 -17.99
C SER A 8 -5.73 -28.72 -17.36
N ILE A 9 -5.95 -28.34 -16.08
CA ILE A 9 -4.98 -27.55 -15.30
C ILE A 9 -3.60 -28.22 -15.27
N ARG A 10 -3.57 -29.56 -15.16
CA ARG A 10 -2.31 -30.31 -15.22
C ARG A 10 -1.60 -30.14 -16.56
N ALA A 11 -2.33 -30.11 -17.66
CA ALA A 11 -1.75 -29.87 -18.99
C ALA A 11 -1.14 -28.47 -19.08
N LEU A 12 -1.81 -27.44 -18.50
CA LEU A 12 -1.26 -26.08 -18.43
C LEU A 12 0.03 -26.02 -17.61
N LEU A 13 0.09 -26.71 -16.47
CA LEU A 13 1.32 -26.77 -15.65
C LEU A 13 2.46 -27.46 -16.40
N ILE A 14 2.19 -28.60 -17.06
CA ILE A 14 3.17 -29.29 -17.91
C ILE A 14 3.66 -28.36 -19.04
N PHE A 15 2.75 -27.62 -19.68
CA PHE A 15 3.14 -26.65 -20.71
C PHE A 15 4.06 -25.55 -20.17
N ILE A 16 3.74 -24.97 -19.00
CA ILE A 16 4.56 -23.95 -18.34
C ILE A 16 5.96 -24.51 -18.06
N ASP A 17 6.05 -25.70 -17.47
CA ASP A 17 7.33 -26.34 -17.15
C ASP A 17 8.15 -26.64 -18.40
N VAL A 18 7.51 -27.10 -19.48
CA VAL A 18 8.19 -27.33 -20.78
C VAL A 18 8.68 -26.02 -21.37
N TYR A 19 7.87 -24.95 -21.26
CA TYR A 19 8.26 -23.64 -21.76
C TYR A 19 9.50 -23.09 -21.03
N GLU A 20 9.57 -23.29 -19.71
CA GLU A 20 10.69 -22.81 -18.88
C GLU A 20 11.94 -23.66 -19.03
N THR A 21 11.79 -24.98 -19.04
CA THR A 21 12.93 -25.90 -19.07
C THR A 21 13.41 -26.25 -20.47
N GLN A 22 12.56 -26.08 -21.48
CA GLN A 22 12.81 -26.51 -22.87
C GLN A 22 13.28 -27.98 -22.99
N ASN A 23 12.81 -28.83 -22.03
CA ASN A 23 13.27 -30.22 -21.92
C ASN A 23 12.19 -31.17 -21.39
N PHE A 24 11.64 -32.00 -22.25
CA PHE A 24 10.62 -32.99 -21.89
C PHE A 24 11.09 -33.99 -20.82
N SER A 25 12.35 -34.37 -20.82
CA SER A 25 12.87 -35.37 -19.87
C SER A 25 13.02 -34.77 -18.46
N VAL A 26 13.29 -33.49 -18.35
CA VAL A 26 13.33 -32.79 -17.06
C VAL A 26 11.93 -32.72 -16.47
N VAL A 27 10.96 -32.29 -17.27
CA VAL A 27 9.54 -32.20 -16.84
C VAL A 27 8.99 -33.59 -16.50
N ALA A 28 9.29 -34.60 -17.31
CA ALA A 28 8.88 -35.98 -17.07
C ALA A 28 9.32 -36.49 -15.69
N ARG A 29 10.56 -36.21 -15.29
CA ARG A 29 11.09 -36.58 -13.96
C ARG A 29 10.39 -35.84 -12.82
N ARG A 30 10.10 -34.55 -13.00
CA ARG A 30 9.37 -33.77 -11.99
C ARG A 30 7.94 -34.26 -11.80
N GLU A 31 7.27 -34.57 -12.90
CA GLU A 31 5.88 -35.01 -12.92
C GLU A 31 5.68 -36.52 -12.62
N GLY A 32 6.76 -37.30 -12.51
CA GLY A 32 6.69 -38.76 -12.30
C GLY A 32 6.10 -39.52 -13.46
N ILE A 33 6.27 -39.04 -14.70
CA ILE A 33 5.74 -39.66 -15.93
C ILE A 33 6.85 -39.84 -16.97
N SER A 34 6.55 -40.46 -18.10
CA SER A 34 7.53 -40.62 -19.19
C SER A 34 7.59 -39.37 -20.08
N ALA A 35 8.75 -39.13 -20.73
CA ALA A 35 8.89 -38.02 -21.68
C ALA A 35 7.91 -38.14 -22.87
N SER A 36 7.53 -39.35 -23.26
CA SER A 36 6.51 -39.60 -24.29
C SER A 36 5.11 -39.14 -23.83
N GLN A 37 4.79 -39.26 -22.52
CA GLN A 37 3.54 -38.77 -21.96
C GLN A 37 3.51 -37.24 -21.93
N VAL A 38 4.62 -36.59 -21.52
CA VAL A 38 4.75 -35.12 -21.60
C VAL A 38 4.55 -34.64 -23.05
N SER A 39 5.21 -35.29 -24.01
CA SER A 39 5.07 -34.98 -25.44
C SER A 39 3.63 -35.12 -25.93
N ARG A 40 2.92 -36.16 -25.45
CA ARG A 40 1.52 -36.41 -25.83
C ARG A 40 0.60 -35.32 -25.27
N VAL A 41 0.80 -34.89 -24.01
CA VAL A 41 0.03 -33.79 -23.40
C VAL A 41 0.20 -32.50 -24.21
N ILE A 42 1.43 -32.16 -24.57
CA ILE A 42 1.69 -30.97 -25.40
C ILE A 42 1.01 -31.09 -26.76
N HIS A 43 1.09 -32.27 -27.41
CA HIS A 43 0.44 -32.49 -28.69
C HIS A 43 -1.07 -32.31 -28.63
N GLN A 44 -1.71 -32.88 -27.60
CA GLN A 44 -3.16 -32.72 -27.40
C GLN A 44 -3.54 -31.22 -27.19
N MET A 45 -2.70 -30.45 -26.52
CA MET A 45 -2.92 -29.00 -26.39
C MET A 45 -2.78 -28.28 -27.73
N GLU A 46 -1.76 -28.64 -28.54
CA GLU A 46 -1.54 -28.12 -29.89
C GLU A 46 -2.75 -28.39 -30.79
N ASP A 47 -3.29 -29.62 -30.73
CA ASP A 47 -4.47 -30.04 -31.49
C ASP A 47 -5.71 -29.21 -31.09
N VAL A 48 -5.96 -29.03 -29.79
CA VAL A 48 -7.11 -28.24 -29.28
C VAL A 48 -6.99 -26.76 -29.61
N LEU A 49 -5.77 -26.21 -29.57
CA LEU A 49 -5.52 -24.80 -29.86
C LEU A 49 -5.40 -24.52 -31.37
N GLY A 50 -5.25 -25.57 -32.18
CA GLY A 50 -5.01 -25.43 -33.62
C GLY A 50 -3.68 -24.74 -33.94
N GLN A 51 -2.75 -24.74 -33.01
CA GLN A 51 -1.47 -24.01 -33.11
C GLN A 51 -0.33 -24.84 -32.53
N GLN A 52 0.79 -24.87 -33.26
CA GLN A 52 2.01 -25.49 -32.76
C GLN A 52 2.61 -24.60 -31.66
N LEU A 53 2.88 -25.22 -30.50
CA LEU A 53 3.46 -24.50 -29.34
C LEU A 53 5.00 -24.63 -29.32
N PHE A 54 5.55 -25.77 -29.80
CA PHE A 54 7.00 -25.99 -29.80
C PHE A 54 7.49 -26.50 -31.11
N TYR A 55 8.60 -25.92 -31.61
CA TYR A 55 9.40 -26.54 -32.66
C TYR A 55 10.19 -27.70 -32.04
N ARG A 56 10.11 -28.85 -32.66
CA ARG A 56 10.78 -30.06 -32.21
C ARG A 56 11.84 -30.45 -33.24
N ASN A 57 13.08 -30.42 -32.81
CA ASN A 57 14.13 -31.09 -33.54
C ASN A 57 14.84 -32.09 -32.60
N THR A 58 15.67 -32.97 -33.14
CA THR A 58 16.34 -34.01 -32.36
C THR A 58 17.28 -33.48 -31.25
N ARG A 59 17.52 -32.18 -31.18
CA ARG A 59 18.50 -31.58 -30.27
C ARG A 59 17.90 -30.50 -29.36
N ALA A 60 16.72 -29.92 -29.68
CA ALA A 60 16.15 -28.81 -28.91
C ALA A 60 14.62 -28.77 -29.04
N ILE A 61 13.99 -28.25 -27.98
CA ILE A 61 12.58 -27.85 -27.92
C ILE A 61 12.59 -26.31 -27.82
N ILE A 62 12.03 -25.65 -28.83
CA ILE A 62 12.06 -24.20 -28.95
C ILE A 62 10.62 -23.70 -28.94
N PRO A 63 10.24 -22.80 -28.01
CA PRO A 63 8.90 -22.18 -27.98
C PRO A 63 8.63 -21.44 -29.31
N THR A 64 7.40 -21.55 -29.81
CA THR A 64 6.91 -20.76 -30.95
C THR A 64 6.39 -19.38 -30.47
N GLU A 65 6.07 -18.50 -31.41
CA GLU A 65 5.40 -17.22 -31.10
C GLU A 65 4.05 -17.47 -30.42
N SER A 66 3.30 -18.49 -30.83
CA SER A 66 2.07 -18.92 -30.16
C SER A 66 2.31 -19.34 -28.71
N SER A 67 3.44 -19.98 -28.40
CA SER A 67 3.84 -20.27 -27.01
C SER A 67 4.09 -18.98 -26.21
N HIS A 68 4.80 -18.00 -26.77
CA HIS A 68 5.07 -16.73 -26.11
C HIS A 68 3.78 -15.94 -25.82
N LEU A 69 2.78 -16.08 -26.65
CA LEU A 69 1.45 -15.54 -26.40
C LEU A 69 0.71 -16.33 -25.31
N PHE A 70 0.65 -17.67 -25.48
CA PHE A 70 -0.18 -18.54 -24.65
C PHE A 70 0.33 -18.67 -23.20
N ILE A 71 1.65 -18.57 -22.96
CA ILE A 71 2.24 -18.68 -21.61
C ILE A 71 1.63 -17.69 -20.61
N ARG A 72 1.30 -16.47 -21.04
CA ARG A 72 0.67 -15.46 -20.19
C ARG A 72 -0.71 -15.91 -19.71
N TYR A 73 -1.50 -16.46 -20.61
CA TYR A 73 -2.84 -16.99 -20.30
C TYR A 73 -2.77 -18.27 -19.47
N ALA A 74 -1.86 -19.17 -19.78
CA ALA A 74 -1.65 -20.40 -19.01
C ALA A 74 -1.30 -20.08 -17.54
N ARG A 75 -0.37 -19.16 -17.31
CA ARG A 75 -0.01 -18.68 -15.96
C ARG A 75 -1.16 -18.01 -15.26
N ALA A 76 -1.96 -17.21 -15.96
CA ALA A 76 -3.13 -16.55 -15.37
C ALA A 76 -4.18 -17.58 -14.93
N MET A 77 -4.51 -18.57 -15.77
CA MET A 77 -5.49 -19.62 -15.46
C MET A 77 -5.05 -20.51 -14.29
N THR A 78 -3.79 -20.96 -14.29
CA THR A 78 -3.26 -21.78 -13.18
C THR A 78 -3.17 -20.98 -11.89
N GLY A 79 -2.78 -19.70 -11.97
CA GLY A 79 -2.76 -18.78 -10.83
C GLY A 79 -4.15 -18.57 -10.21
N SER A 80 -5.18 -18.34 -11.03
CA SER A 80 -6.55 -18.19 -10.55
C SER A 80 -7.11 -19.46 -9.90
N MET A 81 -6.73 -20.62 -10.38
CA MET A 81 -7.15 -21.89 -9.76
C MET A 81 -6.46 -22.13 -8.42
N GLU A 82 -5.17 -21.80 -8.32
CA GLU A 82 -4.41 -21.84 -7.06
C GLU A 82 -4.99 -20.86 -6.03
N GLU A 83 -5.42 -19.69 -6.49
CA GLU A 83 -6.11 -18.69 -5.70
C GLU A 83 -7.44 -19.22 -5.13
N ALA A 84 -8.30 -19.75 -6.01
CA ALA A 84 -9.58 -20.31 -5.60
C ALA A 84 -9.39 -21.44 -4.58
N ARG A 85 -8.40 -22.33 -4.80
CA ARG A 85 -8.06 -23.41 -3.85
C ARG A 85 -7.61 -22.86 -2.51
N ARG A 86 -6.81 -21.78 -2.51
CA ARG A 86 -6.35 -21.11 -1.28
C ARG A 86 -7.51 -20.47 -0.55
N GLU A 87 -8.35 -19.69 -1.23
CA GLU A 87 -9.52 -19.05 -0.64
C GLU A 87 -10.51 -20.06 -0.02
N LEU A 88 -10.72 -21.20 -0.69
CA LEU A 88 -11.57 -22.27 -0.17
C LEU A 88 -10.97 -22.92 1.09
N ASN A 89 -9.65 -23.11 1.11
CA ASN A 89 -8.95 -23.65 2.27
C ASN A 89 -8.88 -22.63 3.43
N GLU A 90 -8.68 -21.36 3.12
CA GLU A 90 -8.58 -20.27 4.11
C GLU A 90 -9.91 -19.97 4.81
N ARG A 91 -11.07 -20.26 4.18
CA ARG A 91 -12.38 -20.14 4.83
C ARG A 91 -12.54 -21.03 6.05
N THR A 92 -11.71 -22.04 6.19
CA THR A 92 -11.70 -22.97 7.33
C THR A 92 -10.53 -22.74 8.31
N LEU A 93 -9.61 -21.85 7.99
CA LEU A 93 -8.43 -21.54 8.80
C LEU A 93 -8.62 -20.23 9.55
N GLU A 94 -8.31 -20.25 10.83
CA GLU A 94 -8.25 -19.05 11.67
C GLU A 94 -6.88 -18.36 11.51
N PRO A 95 -6.83 -17.01 11.31
CA PRO A 95 -5.58 -16.29 11.23
C PRO A 95 -4.71 -16.56 12.46
N SER A 96 -3.46 -16.96 12.26
CA SER A 96 -2.56 -17.36 13.35
C SER A 96 -1.10 -17.05 13.04
N GLY A 97 -0.28 -17.07 14.09
CA GLY A 97 1.16 -16.83 13.98
C GLY A 97 1.56 -15.37 14.18
N MET A 98 2.85 -15.10 14.06
CA MET A 98 3.41 -13.76 14.22
C MET A 98 3.23 -12.93 12.97
N VAL A 99 2.83 -11.67 13.14
CA VAL A 99 2.81 -10.67 12.07
C VAL A 99 3.58 -9.43 12.52
N ARG A 100 4.54 -9.03 11.70
CA ARG A 100 5.35 -7.83 11.90
C ARG A 100 4.72 -6.67 11.20
N ILE A 101 4.31 -5.67 12.00
CA ILE A 101 3.71 -4.44 11.53
C ILE A 101 4.72 -3.32 11.67
N ASN A 102 4.90 -2.53 10.62
CA ASN A 102 5.65 -1.28 10.66
C ASN A 102 4.71 -0.10 10.40
N ALA A 103 4.91 1.01 11.11
CA ALA A 103 4.14 2.23 10.89
C ALA A 103 5.00 3.48 11.21
N PRO A 104 4.67 4.66 10.61
CA PRO A 104 5.23 5.92 11.03
C PRO A 104 4.94 6.17 12.53
N VAL A 105 5.93 6.73 13.24
CA VAL A 105 5.90 6.80 14.71
C VAL A 105 4.57 7.34 15.23
N PHE A 106 4.21 8.52 14.77
CA PHE A 106 3.04 9.21 15.30
C PHE A 106 1.71 8.58 14.85
N PHE A 107 1.63 8.18 13.60
CA PHE A 107 0.45 7.48 13.07
C PHE A 107 0.26 6.13 13.77
N GLY A 108 1.34 5.40 13.98
CA GLY A 108 1.33 4.12 14.69
C GLY A 108 0.81 4.26 16.12
N GLN A 109 1.28 5.25 16.85
CA GLN A 109 0.84 5.52 18.24
C GLN A 109 -0.62 5.94 18.33
N ARG A 110 -1.11 6.77 17.38
CA ARG A 110 -2.45 7.33 17.45
C ARG A 110 -3.54 6.47 16.81
N HIS A 111 -3.22 5.74 15.75
CA HIS A 111 -4.23 5.06 14.93
C HIS A 111 -4.04 3.56 14.87
N VAL A 112 -2.78 3.07 14.86
CA VAL A 112 -2.52 1.63 14.78
C VAL A 112 -2.61 0.98 16.16
N ALA A 113 -1.84 1.47 17.12
CA ALA A 113 -1.75 0.86 18.46
C ALA A 113 -3.09 0.81 19.23
N PRO A 114 -3.95 1.86 19.22
CA PRO A 114 -5.23 1.80 19.90
C PRO A 114 -6.21 0.74 19.36
N ALA A 115 -6.04 0.32 18.11
CA ALA A 115 -6.88 -0.73 17.50
C ALA A 115 -6.39 -2.15 17.78
N LEU A 116 -5.14 -2.33 18.26
CA LEU A 116 -4.56 -3.65 18.54
C LEU A 116 -5.35 -4.50 19.54
N PRO A 117 -5.90 -3.96 20.66
CA PRO A 117 -6.70 -4.76 21.57
C PRO A 117 -7.91 -5.42 20.90
N GLY A 118 -8.61 -4.70 20.03
CA GLY A 118 -9.73 -5.24 19.26
C GLY A 118 -9.27 -6.27 18.21
N LEU A 119 -8.13 -6.04 17.55
CA LEU A 119 -7.54 -6.98 16.60
C LEU A 119 -7.21 -8.32 17.28
N THR A 120 -6.52 -8.29 18.41
CA THR A 120 -6.14 -9.52 19.15
C THR A 120 -7.33 -10.21 19.80
N ALA A 121 -8.38 -9.48 20.18
CA ALA A 121 -9.64 -10.08 20.63
C ALA A 121 -10.37 -10.80 19.48
N ARG A 122 -10.35 -10.23 18.26
CA ARG A 122 -10.98 -10.85 17.06
C ARG A 122 -10.17 -12.05 16.54
N TYR A 123 -8.83 -12.02 16.68
CA TYR A 123 -7.94 -13.06 16.19
C TYR A 123 -6.93 -13.51 17.28
N PRO A 124 -7.39 -14.30 18.26
CA PRO A 124 -6.60 -14.62 19.47
C PRO A 124 -5.35 -15.48 19.22
N LYS A 125 -5.22 -16.08 18.03
CA LYS A 125 -4.04 -16.86 17.65
C LYS A 125 -2.96 -16.04 16.94
N LEU A 126 -3.21 -14.73 16.71
CA LEU A 126 -2.19 -13.82 16.20
C LEU A 126 -1.30 -13.31 17.33
N SER A 127 0.00 -13.22 17.05
CA SER A 127 0.93 -12.41 17.82
C SER A 127 1.45 -11.27 16.96
N ILE A 128 1.57 -10.07 17.53
CA ILE A 128 1.91 -8.86 16.81
C ILE A 128 3.25 -8.33 17.30
N GLU A 129 4.15 -8.06 16.36
CA GLU A 129 5.36 -7.28 16.57
C GLU A 129 5.17 -5.92 15.87
N LEU A 130 5.07 -4.83 16.64
CA LEU A 130 4.86 -3.49 16.11
C LEU A 130 6.15 -2.68 16.22
N THR A 131 6.70 -2.28 15.08
CA THR A 131 7.85 -1.37 14.99
C THR A 131 7.39 -0.02 14.48
N LEU A 132 7.75 1.05 15.20
CA LEU A 132 7.43 2.43 14.82
C LEU A 132 8.71 3.16 14.40
N THR A 133 8.73 3.65 13.15
CA THR A 133 9.83 4.46 12.63
C THR A 133 9.35 5.39 11.52
N ASP A 134 9.95 6.59 11.45
CA ASP A 134 9.75 7.52 10.34
C ASP A 134 10.81 7.36 9.24
N ASP A 135 11.76 6.44 9.42
CA ASP A 135 12.72 6.08 8.39
C ASP A 135 12.05 5.32 7.23
N TYR A 136 12.62 5.46 6.04
CA TYR A 136 12.15 4.71 4.90
C TYR A 136 12.49 3.23 5.07
N ILE A 137 11.46 2.40 5.18
CA ILE A 137 11.59 0.94 5.19
C ILE A 137 11.53 0.43 3.75
N ASP A 138 12.57 -0.28 3.34
CA ASP A 138 12.57 -1.06 2.12
C ASP A 138 11.92 -2.43 2.41
N PRO A 139 10.69 -2.67 1.91
CA PRO A 139 9.97 -3.92 2.18
C PRO A 139 10.69 -5.18 1.68
N HIS A 140 11.70 -5.05 0.80
CA HIS A 140 12.51 -6.18 0.33
C HIS A 140 13.66 -6.54 1.28
N ARG A 141 14.06 -5.62 2.14
CA ARG A 141 15.23 -5.77 3.00
C ARG A 141 14.89 -5.96 4.46
N GLU A 142 13.72 -5.47 4.87
CA GLU A 142 13.32 -5.52 6.26
C GLU A 142 12.16 -6.49 6.46
N PRO A 143 12.18 -7.30 7.54
CA PRO A 143 11.17 -8.33 7.80
C PRO A 143 9.87 -7.70 8.34
N ALA A 144 9.12 -7.00 7.49
CA ALA A 144 7.80 -6.48 7.82
C ALA A 144 6.74 -7.14 6.94
N ASP A 145 5.68 -7.66 7.56
CA ASP A 145 4.57 -8.31 6.88
C ASP A 145 3.50 -7.29 6.42
N VAL A 146 3.34 -6.21 7.19
CA VAL A 146 2.44 -5.08 6.88
C VAL A 146 3.16 -3.77 7.19
N ILE A 147 3.24 -2.87 6.24
CA ILE A 147 3.83 -1.54 6.41
C ILE A 147 2.75 -0.50 6.17
N PHE A 148 2.37 0.24 7.21
CA PHE A 148 1.56 1.44 7.03
C PHE A 148 2.42 2.54 6.43
N ARG A 149 1.99 3.07 5.30
CA ARG A 149 2.68 4.15 4.59
C ARG A 149 1.76 5.32 4.37
N ILE A 150 2.33 6.52 4.55
CA ILE A 150 1.65 7.78 4.31
C ILE A 150 2.45 8.56 3.27
N GLY A 151 1.81 8.98 2.20
CA GLY A 151 2.46 9.76 1.15
C GLY A 151 1.92 9.51 -0.25
N VAL A 152 2.71 9.92 -1.24
CA VAL A 152 2.45 9.62 -2.64
C VAL A 152 2.73 8.14 -2.89
N LEU A 153 1.75 7.43 -3.43
CA LEU A 153 1.92 6.04 -3.85
C LEU A 153 2.49 6.06 -5.27
N THR A 154 3.76 5.68 -5.39
CA THR A 154 4.39 5.44 -6.70
C THR A 154 4.16 4.00 -7.12
N ASP A 155 4.09 3.75 -8.44
CA ASP A 155 4.07 2.40 -9.01
C ASP A 155 5.32 1.64 -8.54
N SER A 156 5.14 0.79 -7.56
CA SER A 156 6.18 -0.08 -7.02
C SER A 156 5.76 -1.54 -7.20
N ALA A 157 6.74 -2.45 -7.16
CA ALA A 157 6.51 -3.90 -7.23
C ALA A 157 5.75 -4.47 -6.00
N PHE A 158 5.14 -3.61 -5.17
CA PHE A 158 4.41 -3.96 -3.96
C PHE A 158 2.91 -3.82 -4.16
N HIS A 159 2.16 -4.66 -3.47
CA HIS A 159 0.73 -4.47 -3.35
C HIS A 159 0.43 -3.46 -2.25
N ALA A 160 -0.38 -2.47 -2.59
CA ALA A 160 -0.84 -1.46 -1.64
C ALA A 160 -2.36 -1.56 -1.48
N ARG A 161 -2.84 -1.60 -0.25
CA ARG A 161 -4.25 -1.38 0.08
C ARG A 161 -4.42 0.03 0.62
N VAL A 162 -5.08 0.87 -0.14
CA VAL A 162 -5.36 2.25 0.25
C VAL A 162 -6.50 2.26 1.25
N PHE A 163 -6.31 2.91 2.41
CA PHE A 163 -7.34 3.20 3.40
C PHE A 163 -8.10 4.47 3.05
N GLY A 164 -7.39 5.51 2.61
CA GLY A 164 -7.97 6.77 2.18
C GLY A 164 -6.90 7.80 1.82
N GLN A 165 -7.36 8.97 1.40
CA GLN A 165 -6.53 10.14 1.15
C GLN A 165 -6.39 10.95 2.44
N GLN A 166 -5.22 11.55 2.69
CA GLN A 166 -5.04 12.54 3.75
C GLN A 166 -5.20 13.96 3.19
N PHE A 167 -5.71 14.85 4.02
CA PHE A 167 -5.85 16.27 3.73
C PHE A 167 -5.05 17.09 4.73
N TYR A 168 -4.42 18.15 4.27
CA TYR A 168 -3.66 19.04 5.13
C TYR A 168 -4.51 20.23 5.58
N HIS A 169 -4.21 20.76 6.76
CA HIS A 169 -4.84 21.92 7.31
C HIS A 169 -3.78 22.87 7.86
N LEU A 170 -3.93 24.14 7.51
CA LEU A 170 -3.15 25.23 8.09
C LEU A 170 -3.82 25.63 9.40
N ALA A 171 -3.10 25.59 10.52
CA ALA A 171 -3.72 25.78 11.81
C ALA A 171 -2.80 26.48 12.83
N ALA A 172 -3.42 27.17 13.78
CA ALA A 172 -2.77 27.75 14.94
C ALA A 172 -3.66 27.67 16.18
N SER A 173 -3.08 27.79 17.38
CA SER A 173 -3.89 27.87 18.60
C SER A 173 -4.61 29.20 18.72
N PRO A 174 -5.76 29.24 19.42
CA PRO A 174 -6.46 30.52 19.72
C PRO A 174 -5.58 31.55 20.40
N ASP A 175 -4.63 31.10 21.25
CA ASP A 175 -3.69 31.98 21.95
C ASP A 175 -2.71 32.66 20.97
N TYR A 176 -2.20 31.92 19.98
CA TYR A 176 -1.37 32.49 18.92
C TYR A 176 -2.14 33.55 18.13
N ILE A 177 -3.39 33.23 17.73
CA ILE A 177 -4.24 34.13 16.94
C ILE A 177 -4.54 35.43 17.71
N ARG A 178 -4.84 35.32 19.01
CA ARG A 178 -5.06 36.54 19.83
C ARG A 178 -3.85 37.45 19.85
N ARG A 179 -2.64 36.91 19.84
CA ARG A 179 -1.39 37.70 19.93
C ARG A 179 -0.89 38.22 18.59
N HIS A 180 -1.18 37.53 17.52
CA HIS A 180 -0.57 37.80 16.21
C HIS A 180 -1.59 38.16 15.11
N GLY A 181 -2.89 38.07 15.40
CA GLY A 181 -3.96 38.23 14.41
C GLY A 181 -4.31 36.95 13.67
N MET A 182 -5.47 37.00 13.02
CA MET A 182 -5.91 35.95 12.08
C MET A 182 -5.20 36.15 10.75
N LEU A 183 -4.84 35.05 10.08
CA LEU A 183 -4.26 35.08 8.76
C LEU A 183 -5.35 35.41 7.72
N GLY A 184 -5.23 36.53 7.01
CA GLY A 184 -6.20 36.99 6.02
C GLY A 184 -5.88 36.57 4.58
N SER A 185 -4.62 36.26 4.28
CA SER A 185 -4.21 35.76 2.99
C SER A 185 -2.93 34.90 3.08
N PRO A 186 -2.64 34.04 2.10
CA PRO A 186 -1.42 33.22 2.10
C PRO A 186 -0.10 34.03 2.14
N GLU A 187 -0.10 35.23 1.58
CA GLU A 187 1.08 36.09 1.51
C GLU A 187 1.51 36.58 2.92
N GLU A 188 0.55 36.65 3.86
CA GLU A 188 0.83 37.03 5.24
C GLU A 188 1.63 35.98 6.01
N LEU A 189 1.71 34.75 5.52
CA LEU A 189 2.56 33.67 6.10
C LEU A 189 4.02 34.14 6.28
N ALA A 190 4.53 34.98 5.39
CA ALA A 190 5.87 35.54 5.49
C ALA A 190 6.09 36.38 6.77
N ARG A 191 5.03 36.88 7.40
CA ARG A 191 5.06 37.70 8.62
C ARG A 191 4.74 36.92 9.88
N HIS A 192 4.25 35.68 9.73
CA HIS A 192 3.89 34.82 10.84
C HIS A 192 5.02 33.87 11.23
N LYS A 193 4.98 33.41 12.47
CA LYS A 193 5.89 32.38 12.99
C LYS A 193 5.38 31.02 12.54
N CYS A 194 6.17 30.28 11.78
CA CYS A 194 5.83 28.98 11.25
C CYS A 194 6.64 27.86 11.94
N LEU A 195 5.99 26.73 12.16
CA LEU A 195 6.60 25.52 12.72
C LEU A 195 6.62 24.46 11.63
N VAL A 196 7.82 24.13 11.14
CA VAL A 196 7.97 23.38 9.89
C VAL A 196 8.49 21.97 10.15
N TYR A 197 7.73 20.97 9.70
CA TYR A 197 8.20 19.59 9.71
C TYR A 197 9.33 19.41 8.70
N ARG A 198 10.40 18.74 9.14
CA ARG A 198 11.56 18.45 8.33
C ARG A 198 11.79 16.94 8.27
N GLY A 199 11.30 16.31 7.21
CA GLY A 199 11.54 14.90 6.93
C GLY A 199 12.93 14.62 6.35
N SER A 200 13.18 13.38 5.95
CA SER A 200 14.42 12.94 5.33
C SER A 200 14.75 13.68 4.03
N SER A 201 13.72 14.14 3.30
CA SER A 201 13.87 14.93 2.06
C SER A 201 14.01 16.44 2.31
N GLY A 202 14.15 16.88 3.56
CA GLY A 202 14.22 18.29 3.92
C GLY A 202 12.92 18.83 4.50
N PRO A 203 12.79 20.18 4.62
CA PRO A 203 11.60 20.82 5.14
C PRO A 203 10.43 20.66 4.18
N ASN A 204 9.22 20.48 4.74
CA ASN A 204 8.00 20.45 3.95
C ASN A 204 7.79 21.77 3.23
N GLN A 205 7.39 21.71 1.97
CA GLN A 205 6.89 22.86 1.24
C GLN A 205 5.46 23.17 1.69
N TRP A 206 5.11 24.46 1.73
CA TRP A 206 3.76 24.90 2.02
C TRP A 206 3.08 25.31 0.72
N LEU A 207 2.21 24.45 0.23
CA LEU A 207 1.47 24.62 -1.01
C LEU A 207 0.03 24.95 -0.69
N LEU A 208 -0.48 26.03 -1.24
CA LEU A 208 -1.87 26.46 -1.12
C LEU A 208 -2.44 26.74 -2.51
N ARG A 209 -3.76 26.55 -2.67
CA ARG A 209 -4.49 26.92 -3.89
C ARG A 209 -5.95 27.14 -3.58
N ARG A 210 -6.65 27.87 -4.44
CA ARG A 210 -8.11 27.78 -4.51
C ARG A 210 -8.50 26.48 -5.20
N HIS A 211 -9.62 25.95 -4.81
CA HIS A 211 -10.08 24.66 -5.37
C HIS A 211 -10.14 24.73 -6.91
N GLY A 212 -9.48 23.78 -7.57
CA GLY A 212 -9.38 23.68 -9.03
C GLY A 212 -8.30 24.55 -9.69
N GLU A 213 -7.57 25.37 -8.91
CA GLU A 213 -6.45 26.16 -9.43
C GLU A 213 -5.10 25.38 -9.27
N GLU A 214 -4.04 25.96 -9.84
CA GLU A 214 -2.69 25.44 -9.70
C GLU A 214 -2.13 25.64 -8.29
N TRP A 215 -1.28 24.72 -7.85
CA TRP A 215 -0.61 24.84 -6.57
C TRP A 215 0.42 25.97 -6.58
N VAL A 216 0.36 26.82 -5.58
CA VAL A 216 1.33 27.92 -5.35
C VAL A 216 2.14 27.60 -4.11
N HIS A 217 3.47 27.68 -4.22
CA HIS A 217 4.39 27.54 -3.11
C HIS A 217 4.55 28.87 -2.37
N TYR A 218 4.21 28.85 -1.07
CA TYR A 218 4.43 29.99 -0.18
C TYR A 218 5.65 29.71 0.72
N PRO A 219 6.79 30.38 0.47
CA PRO A 219 7.98 30.22 1.29
C PRO A 219 7.74 30.76 2.69
N VAL A 220 8.08 29.98 3.71
CA VAL A 220 7.94 30.35 5.12
C VAL A 220 9.30 30.37 5.81
N SER A 221 9.46 31.31 6.75
CA SER A 221 10.65 31.35 7.61
C SER A 221 10.33 30.62 8.90
N PRO A 222 10.88 29.41 9.14
CA PRO A 222 10.53 28.63 10.31
C PRO A 222 11.10 29.26 11.59
N LEU A 223 10.24 29.51 12.58
CA LEU A 223 10.68 29.77 13.95
C LEU A 223 11.28 28.51 14.58
N MET A 224 10.72 27.37 14.25
CA MET A 224 11.17 26.05 14.71
C MET A 224 11.00 25.02 13.58
N SER A 225 11.97 24.14 13.45
CA SER A 225 11.86 22.94 12.60
C SER A 225 12.16 21.71 13.41
N SER A 226 11.42 20.63 13.15
CA SER A 226 11.64 19.33 13.77
C SER A 226 11.27 18.21 12.81
N ASN A 227 11.92 17.06 12.95
CA ASN A 227 11.52 15.81 12.29
C ASN A 227 10.51 15.01 13.12
N ASN A 228 10.03 15.57 14.22
CA ASN A 228 9.01 14.97 15.07
C ASN A 228 7.74 15.84 15.07
N ALA A 229 6.66 15.30 14.53
CA ALA A 229 5.40 16.01 14.38
C ALA A 229 4.72 16.34 15.72
N GLU A 230 4.86 15.44 16.73
CA GLU A 230 4.32 15.68 18.09
C GLU A 230 4.96 16.92 18.74
N THR A 231 6.28 17.04 18.62
CA THR A 231 7.01 18.19 19.17
C THR A 231 6.50 19.50 18.56
N LEU A 232 6.25 19.54 17.25
CA LEU A 232 5.69 20.72 16.59
C LEU A 232 4.24 20.97 16.97
N LEU A 233 3.45 19.91 17.14
CA LEU A 233 2.05 20.02 17.59
C LEU A 233 1.97 20.60 19.01
N ILE A 234 2.81 20.12 19.93
CA ILE A 234 2.89 20.68 21.29
C ILE A 234 3.25 22.16 21.26
N ALA A 235 4.23 22.54 20.44
CA ALA A 235 4.62 23.94 20.27
C ALA A 235 3.49 24.80 19.69
N ALA A 236 2.73 24.27 18.71
CA ALA A 236 1.59 24.97 18.12
C ALA A 236 0.46 25.17 19.14
N LEU A 237 0.12 24.14 19.91
CA LEU A 237 -0.87 24.20 20.99
C LEU A 237 -0.45 25.22 22.08
N GLY A 238 0.85 25.32 22.38
CA GLY A 238 1.43 26.33 23.28
C GLY A 238 1.49 27.73 22.69
N GLY A 239 0.92 27.99 21.51
CA GLY A 239 0.85 29.32 20.90
C GLY A 239 2.17 29.80 20.30
N MET A 240 3.03 28.91 19.87
CA MET A 240 4.34 29.26 19.35
C MET A 240 4.32 29.66 17.86
N GLY A 241 3.36 29.12 17.06
CA GLY A 241 3.29 29.41 15.64
C GLY A 241 2.20 28.64 14.89
N ILE A 242 2.21 28.81 13.58
CA ILE A 242 1.33 28.15 12.61
C ILE A 242 1.96 26.83 12.17
N VAL A 243 1.14 25.79 12.01
CA VAL A 243 1.51 24.48 11.47
C VAL A 243 0.72 24.17 10.19
N LEU A 244 1.31 23.39 9.30
CA LEU A 244 0.63 22.76 8.16
C LEU A 244 0.68 21.24 8.37
N PHE A 245 -0.42 20.65 8.84
CA PHE A 245 -0.48 19.26 9.25
C PHE A 245 -1.69 18.52 8.68
N PRO A 246 -1.58 17.19 8.52
CA PRO A 246 -2.68 16.39 7.99
C PRO A 246 -3.81 16.19 9.01
N ASP A 247 -4.99 15.92 8.48
CA ASP A 247 -6.24 15.65 9.19
C ASP A 247 -6.11 14.59 10.31
N TRP A 248 -5.45 13.47 10.03
CA TRP A 248 -5.23 12.41 11.02
C TRP A 248 -4.39 12.86 12.22
N LEU A 249 -3.58 13.90 12.05
CA LEU A 249 -2.70 14.40 13.10
C LEU A 249 -3.40 15.45 13.99
N ILE A 250 -4.15 16.37 13.40
CA ILE A 250 -4.72 17.52 14.12
C ILE A 250 -6.25 17.60 14.07
N GLY A 251 -6.94 16.69 13.38
CA GLY A 251 -8.39 16.77 13.21
C GLY A 251 -9.16 16.80 14.54
N ASP A 252 -8.75 16.01 15.54
CA ASP A 252 -9.35 16.02 16.87
C ASP A 252 -9.08 17.34 17.66
N ARG A 253 -7.95 18.01 17.39
CA ARG A 253 -7.61 19.29 17.99
C ARG A 253 -8.41 20.44 17.37
N LEU A 254 -8.66 20.38 16.07
CA LEU A 254 -9.56 21.31 15.38
C LEU A 254 -11.00 21.17 15.91
N LYS A 255 -11.51 19.93 16.03
CA LYS A 255 -12.86 19.67 16.59
C LYS A 255 -13.06 20.16 18.01
N ARG A 256 -12.01 20.11 18.84
CA ARG A 256 -12.05 20.61 20.23
C ARG A 256 -11.78 22.11 20.35
N GLY A 257 -11.47 22.79 19.23
CA GLY A 257 -11.10 24.21 19.25
C GLY A 257 -9.75 24.51 19.91
N GLU A 258 -8.92 23.47 20.14
CA GLU A 258 -7.55 23.62 20.64
C GLU A 258 -6.62 24.21 19.55
N LEU A 259 -6.95 23.93 18.30
CA LEU A 259 -6.42 24.58 17.11
C LEU A 259 -7.59 25.17 16.31
N VAL A 260 -7.31 26.25 15.60
CA VAL A 260 -8.24 26.91 14.67
C VAL A 260 -7.64 26.80 13.27
N GLU A 261 -8.45 26.36 12.34
CA GLU A 261 -8.06 26.31 10.93
C GLU A 261 -7.95 27.71 10.35
N LEU A 262 -6.90 27.93 9.59
CA LEU A 262 -6.60 29.20 8.92
C LEU A 262 -6.80 29.00 7.42
N LEU A 263 -7.42 30.00 6.76
CA LEU A 263 -7.73 29.98 5.32
C LEU A 263 -8.48 28.69 4.89
N PRO A 264 -9.58 28.32 5.54
CA PRO A 264 -10.31 27.07 5.27
C PRO A 264 -10.91 27.00 3.86
N GLU A 265 -10.97 28.12 3.14
CA GLU A 265 -11.40 28.20 1.76
C GLU A 265 -10.33 27.76 0.74
N LEU A 266 -9.10 27.49 1.21
CA LEU A 266 -8.00 27.07 0.35
C LEU A 266 -7.66 25.58 0.57
N ASP A 267 -7.40 24.88 -0.50
CA ASP A 267 -6.74 23.58 -0.43
C ASP A 267 -5.29 23.79 0.02
N THR A 268 -4.83 22.97 0.96
CA THR A 268 -3.46 23.02 1.48
C THR A 268 -2.76 21.66 1.33
N SER A 269 -1.47 21.66 1.07
CA SER A 269 -0.66 20.44 0.90
C SER A 269 0.82 20.69 1.09
N ILE A 270 1.60 19.60 1.17
CA ILE A 270 3.07 19.61 1.13
C ILE A 270 3.63 19.02 -0.17
N LYS A 271 2.76 18.49 -1.04
CA LYS A 271 3.07 17.91 -2.35
C LYS A 271 1.96 18.28 -3.33
N THR A 272 2.28 18.33 -4.60
CA THR A 272 1.31 18.55 -5.68
C THR A 272 0.45 17.31 -5.94
N GLU A 273 1.00 16.13 -5.72
CA GLU A 273 0.32 14.86 -5.90
C GLU A 273 -0.51 14.48 -4.68
N PRO A 274 -1.66 13.82 -4.87
CA PRO A 274 -2.47 13.31 -3.78
C PRO A 274 -1.67 12.35 -2.88
N GLN A 275 -1.83 12.50 -1.59
CA GLN A 275 -1.16 11.66 -0.60
C GLN A 275 -2.17 10.75 0.08
N HIS A 276 -1.79 9.49 0.25
CA HIS A 276 -2.67 8.44 0.75
C HIS A 276 -2.09 7.79 2.00
N ILE A 277 -2.97 7.24 2.80
CA ILE A 277 -2.68 6.29 3.86
C ILE A 277 -2.96 4.90 3.32
N ALA A 278 -1.95 4.04 3.32
CA ALA A 278 -2.05 2.70 2.75
C ALA A 278 -1.31 1.67 3.61
N ALA A 279 -1.74 0.42 3.53
CA ALA A 279 -0.94 -0.72 3.93
C ALA A 279 -0.20 -1.27 2.70
N ILE A 280 1.11 -1.41 2.83
CA ILE A 280 1.97 -2.06 1.86
C ILE A 280 2.36 -3.41 2.42
N TYR A 281 2.36 -4.44 1.59
CA TYR A 281 2.77 -5.78 1.97
C TYR A 281 3.64 -6.41 0.88
N PRO A 282 4.66 -7.25 1.26
CA PRO A 282 5.58 -7.84 0.30
C PRO A 282 4.86 -8.77 -0.66
N ASN A 283 5.16 -8.59 -1.90
CA ASN A 283 5.05 -9.40 -3.08
C ASN A 283 4.33 -10.76 -2.97
N ALA A 284 3.04 -10.71 -2.73
CA ALA A 284 2.19 -11.83 -3.08
C ALA A 284 0.96 -11.25 -3.77
N ARG A 285 0.65 -11.71 -4.96
CA ARG A 285 -0.65 -11.49 -5.60
C ARG A 285 -1.80 -11.73 -4.60
N HIS A 286 -1.51 -12.55 -3.58
CA HIS A 286 -2.40 -12.93 -2.50
C HIS A 286 -1.61 -12.91 -1.19
N PRO A 287 -1.85 -11.94 -0.30
CA PRO A 287 -1.20 -11.92 1.00
C PRO A 287 -1.64 -13.12 1.84
N PRO A 288 -0.78 -13.62 2.73
CA PRO A 288 -1.12 -14.65 3.71
C PRO A 288 -2.39 -14.27 4.50
N LEU A 289 -3.12 -15.29 4.98
CA LEU A 289 -4.40 -15.09 5.69
C LEU A 289 -4.27 -14.13 6.89
N ASN A 290 -3.21 -14.24 7.66
CA ASN A 290 -2.91 -13.36 8.79
C ASN A 290 -2.67 -11.91 8.38
N VAL A 291 -1.96 -11.66 7.27
CA VAL A 291 -1.74 -10.32 6.70
C VAL A 291 -3.06 -9.73 6.20
N ARG A 292 -3.85 -10.51 5.46
CA ARG A 292 -5.17 -10.09 4.98
C ARG A 292 -6.10 -9.72 6.14
N ALA A 293 -6.17 -10.58 7.15
CA ALA A 293 -7.02 -10.35 8.33
C ALA A 293 -6.68 -9.03 9.04
N ILE A 294 -5.40 -8.67 9.12
CA ILE A 294 -4.96 -7.39 9.68
C ILE A 294 -5.40 -6.23 8.79
N ILE A 295 -5.17 -6.32 7.49
CA ILE A 295 -5.54 -5.25 6.55
C ILE A 295 -7.05 -5.01 6.57
N ASP A 296 -7.86 -6.07 6.51
CA ASP A 296 -9.33 -5.99 6.54
C ASP A 296 -9.82 -5.43 7.88
N TYR A 297 -9.19 -5.83 8.98
CA TYR A 297 -9.50 -5.28 10.30
C TYR A 297 -9.26 -3.77 10.38
N TYR A 298 -8.14 -3.27 9.84
CA TYR A 298 -7.86 -1.83 9.85
C TYR A 298 -8.73 -1.06 8.84
N LEU A 299 -9.17 -1.68 7.74
CA LEU A 299 -10.19 -1.08 6.88
C LEU A 299 -11.50 -0.85 7.63
N ASP A 300 -11.96 -1.86 8.37
CA ASP A 300 -13.15 -1.75 9.22
C ASP A 300 -12.96 -0.71 10.34
N ALA A 301 -11.80 -0.75 11.02
CA ALA A 301 -11.51 0.14 12.16
C ALA A 301 -11.34 1.61 11.76
N PHE A 302 -10.75 1.88 10.61
CA PHE A 302 -10.57 3.25 10.10
C PHE A 302 -11.85 3.79 9.47
N GLY A 303 -12.67 2.91 8.86
CA GLY A 303 -13.96 3.26 8.26
C GLY A 303 -13.86 3.98 6.91
N SER A 304 -15.01 4.31 6.34
CA SER A 304 -15.12 5.08 5.11
C SER A 304 -16.33 6.02 5.22
N PRO A 305 -16.14 7.34 5.32
CA PRO A 305 -14.85 8.05 5.39
C PRO A 305 -14.04 7.66 6.63
N LEU A 306 -12.74 7.99 6.62
CA LEU A 306 -11.85 7.70 7.74
C LEU A 306 -12.36 8.42 9.00
N TYR A 307 -12.36 7.75 10.17
CA TYR A 307 -13.03 8.25 11.37
C TYR A 307 -12.52 9.61 11.86
N TRP A 308 -11.27 9.97 11.54
CA TRP A 308 -10.72 11.29 11.86
C TRP A 308 -11.18 12.38 10.89
N GLN A 309 -11.71 12.03 9.71
CA GLN A 309 -12.29 12.94 8.70
C GLN A 309 -13.78 13.20 8.93
N SER A 310 -14.45 12.34 9.70
CA SER A 310 -15.87 12.52 10.00
C SER A 310 -16.08 13.82 10.78
N GLN A 311 -16.97 14.67 10.26
CA GLN A 311 -17.35 15.96 10.89
C GLN A 311 -18.11 15.77 12.19
#